data_1ee8b0119b91f22c3977cfb45ce09b5a
#
_entry.id   1ee8b0119b91f22c3977cfb45ce09b5a
#
_cell.length_a   1.000
_cell.length_b   1.000
_cell.length_c   1.000
_cell.angle_alpha   90.00
_cell.angle_beta   90.00
_cell.angle_gamma   90.00
#
_symmetry.space_group_name_H-M   'P 1'
#
loop_
_entity.id
_entity.type
_entity.pdbx_description
1 polymer ?
#
loop_
_entity_poly.entity_id
_entity_poly.type
_entity_poly.pdbx_seq_one_letter_code
_entity_poly.pdbx_strand_id
1 'polypeptide(L)' 'MNTFPPREIVERLRLQDPAGCRVELVSMDDPYARLRPGDQGTVVAVDDIGTVHINWDNGSGLGAAYGADVIRRI' A
#
# COMPACT_ATOMS: atom_id res chain seq x y z
N MET A 1 -19.92 11.04 -5.56
CA MET A 1 -18.49 11.33 -5.70
C MET A 1 -17.71 10.03 -5.76
N ASN A 2 -16.82 9.90 -6.69
CA ASN A 2 -16.02 8.69 -6.82
C ASN A 2 -14.82 8.78 -5.85
N THR A 3 -14.75 7.88 -4.88
CA THR A 3 -13.68 7.81 -3.90
C THR A 3 -12.52 6.93 -4.34
N PHE A 4 -12.67 6.24 -5.46
CA PHE A 4 -11.65 5.34 -5.97
C PHE A 4 -10.77 6.05 -7.00
N PRO A 5 -9.46 5.72 -7.07
CA PRO A 5 -8.61 6.31 -8.08
C PRO A 5 -9.02 5.85 -9.48
N PRO A 6 -8.74 6.67 -10.52
CA PRO A 6 -8.94 6.25 -11.89
C PRO A 6 -8.12 5.01 -12.24
N ARG A 7 -8.59 4.27 -13.25
CA ARG A 7 -7.90 3.05 -13.71
C ARG A 7 -6.44 3.28 -14.06
N GLU A 8 -6.11 4.41 -14.65
CA GLU A 8 -4.72 4.75 -15.00
C GLU A 8 -3.82 4.83 -13.77
N ILE A 9 -4.35 5.32 -12.65
CA ILE A 9 -3.63 5.37 -11.38
C ILE A 9 -3.41 3.96 -10.85
N VAL A 10 -4.42 3.10 -10.92
CA VAL A 10 -4.30 1.71 -10.48
C VAL A 10 -3.25 0.97 -11.31
N GLU A 11 -3.26 1.15 -12.62
CA GLU A 11 -2.25 0.57 -13.50
C GLU A 11 -0.85 1.06 -13.18
N ARG A 12 -0.71 2.36 -12.88
CA ARG A 12 0.57 2.93 -12.48
C ARG A 12 1.05 2.35 -11.15
N LEU A 13 0.16 2.16 -10.17
CA LEU A 13 0.49 1.53 -8.91
C LEU A 13 1.00 0.11 -9.10
N ARG A 14 0.38 -0.65 -10.01
CA ARG A 14 0.81 -2.02 -10.33
C ARG A 14 2.21 -2.06 -10.95
N LEU A 15 2.58 -1.04 -11.72
CA LEU A 15 3.91 -0.93 -12.28
C LEU A 15 4.94 -0.43 -11.26
N GLN A 16 4.52 0.47 -10.40
CA GLN A 16 5.38 1.08 -9.38
C GLN A 16 5.65 0.11 -8.23
N ASP A 17 4.62 -0.64 -7.81
CA ASP A 17 4.67 -1.54 -6.67
C ASP A 17 4.27 -2.97 -7.12
N PRO A 18 5.07 -3.64 -7.95
CA PRO A 18 4.74 -4.98 -8.41
C PRO A 18 4.81 -6.00 -7.27
N ALA A 19 4.05 -7.08 -7.41
CA ALA A 19 4.09 -8.18 -6.45
C ALA A 19 5.54 -8.66 -6.22
N GLY A 20 5.88 -8.84 -4.96
CA GLY A 20 7.22 -9.26 -4.55
C GLY A 20 8.17 -8.12 -4.24
N CYS A 21 7.86 -6.87 -4.61
CA CYS A 21 8.75 -5.77 -4.26
C CYS A 21 8.65 -5.41 -2.77
N ARG A 22 9.72 -4.83 -2.25
CA ARG A 22 9.77 -4.38 -0.85
C ARG A 22 9.38 -2.91 -0.75
N VAL A 23 8.62 -2.61 0.29
CA VAL A 23 8.16 -1.24 0.56
C VAL A 23 8.36 -0.91 2.03
N GLU A 24 8.40 0.39 2.31
CA GLU A 24 8.46 0.93 3.66
C GLU A 24 7.26 1.85 3.86
N LEU A 25 6.64 1.77 5.02
CA LEU A 25 5.54 2.67 5.39
C LEU A 25 6.11 4.07 5.67
N VAL A 26 5.55 5.08 5.00
CA VAL A 26 5.86 6.48 5.26
C VAL A 26 4.83 7.08 6.21
N SER A 27 3.56 6.89 5.92
CA SER A 27 2.48 7.33 6.80
C SER A 27 1.22 6.49 6.56
N MET A 28 0.40 6.35 7.59
CA MET A 28 -0.86 5.62 7.52
C MET A 28 -1.93 6.38 8.30
N ASP A 29 -3.11 6.50 7.68
CA ASP A 29 -4.23 7.28 8.21
C ASP A 29 -5.16 6.44 9.09
N ASP A 30 -4.66 5.38 9.70
CA ASP A 30 -5.43 4.53 10.60
C ASP A 30 -4.79 4.56 11.99
N PRO A 31 -5.43 5.25 12.98
CA PRO A 31 -4.86 5.36 14.33
C PRO A 31 -4.83 4.03 15.08
N TYR A 32 -5.57 3.03 14.61
CA TYR A 32 -5.62 1.70 15.23
C TYR A 32 -4.70 0.68 14.57
N ALA A 33 -4.03 1.07 13.49
CA ALA A 33 -3.09 0.19 12.83
C ALA A 33 -1.89 -0.11 13.72
N ARG A 34 -1.42 -1.35 13.68
CA ARG A 34 -0.21 -1.79 14.41
C ARG A 34 1.07 -1.52 13.62
N LEU A 35 0.98 -0.62 12.66
CA LEU A 35 2.08 -0.24 11.79
C LEU A 35 2.54 1.17 12.15
N ARG A 36 3.84 1.39 11.99
CA ARG A 36 4.47 2.68 12.24
C ARG A 36 5.29 3.08 11.03
N PRO A 37 5.51 4.38 10.80
CA PRO A 37 6.47 4.82 9.78
C PRO A 37 7.81 4.10 9.98
N GLY A 38 8.36 3.60 8.89
CA GLY A 38 9.59 2.80 8.91
C GLY A 38 9.36 1.29 8.85
N ASP A 39 8.16 0.81 9.14
CA ASP A 39 7.84 -0.61 9.00
C ASP A 39 7.95 -1.02 7.53
N GLN A 40 8.44 -2.22 7.29
CA GLN A 40 8.67 -2.75 5.96
C GLN A 40 7.82 -3.97 5.68
N GLY A 41 7.57 -4.20 4.40
CA GLY A 41 6.79 -5.36 3.96
C GLY A 41 7.04 -5.69 2.50
N THR A 42 6.35 -6.74 2.05
CA THR A 42 6.43 -7.22 0.67
C THR A 42 5.06 -7.08 0.01
N VAL A 43 5.02 -6.47 -1.15
CA VAL A 43 3.77 -6.30 -1.90
C VAL A 43 3.26 -7.65 -2.39
N VAL A 44 1.97 -7.91 -2.18
CA VAL A 44 1.27 -9.09 -2.68
C VAL A 44 0.58 -8.77 -4.00
N ALA A 45 -0.18 -7.68 -4.03
CA ALA A 45 -0.96 -7.27 -5.20
C ALA A 45 -1.48 -5.85 -5.01
N VAL A 46 -1.91 -5.24 -6.12
CA VAL A 46 -2.69 -4.00 -6.10
C VAL A 46 -4.08 -4.33 -6.64
N ASP A 47 -5.13 -4.02 -5.89
CA ASP A 47 -6.50 -4.31 -6.32
C ASP A 47 -7.07 -3.18 -7.19
N ASP A 48 -8.30 -3.38 -7.68
CA ASP A 48 -8.92 -2.48 -8.64
C ASP A 48 -9.35 -1.13 -8.04
N ILE A 49 -9.38 -1.03 -6.72
CA ILE A 49 -9.69 0.22 -6.02
C ILE A 49 -8.44 0.96 -5.54
N GLY A 50 -7.26 0.49 -5.93
CA GLY A 50 -6.01 1.17 -5.62
C GLY A 50 -5.45 0.85 -4.24
N THR A 51 -5.87 -0.23 -3.61
CA THR A 51 -5.25 -0.70 -2.37
C THR A 51 -4.07 -1.60 -2.69
N VAL A 52 -2.92 -1.27 -2.13
CA VAL A 52 -1.71 -2.10 -2.23
C VAL A 52 -1.74 -3.08 -1.06
N HIS A 53 -1.94 -4.34 -1.37
CA HIS A 53 -1.94 -5.41 -0.36
C HIS A 53 -0.51 -5.80 -0.04
N ILE A 54 -0.17 -5.77 1.25
CA ILE A 54 1.20 -5.93 1.72
C ILE A 54 1.23 -6.94 2.85
N ASN A 55 2.18 -7.87 2.78
CA ASN A 55 2.56 -8.69 3.92
C ASN A 55 3.66 -7.95 4.67
N TRP A 56 3.29 -7.31 5.78
CA TRP A 56 4.23 -6.58 6.61
C TRP A 56 5.09 -7.54 7.43
N ASP A 57 6.33 -7.16 7.65
CA ASP A 57 7.29 -8.03 8.37
C ASP A 57 6.87 -8.32 9.81
N ASN A 58 6.04 -7.45 10.41
CA ASN A 58 5.49 -7.66 11.75
C ASN A 58 4.31 -8.64 11.79
N GLY A 59 3.93 -9.24 10.66
CA GLY A 59 2.83 -10.18 10.56
C GLY A 59 1.48 -9.56 10.20
N SER A 60 1.39 -8.23 10.12
CA SER A 60 0.16 -7.56 9.68
C SER A 60 -0.05 -7.75 8.18
N GLY A 61 -1.32 -7.91 7.76
CA GLY A 61 -1.72 -7.95 6.35
C GLY A 61 -2.49 -6.71 5.91
N LEU A 62 -2.36 -5.59 6.63
CA LEU A 62 -3.11 -4.39 6.35
C LEU A 62 -2.68 -3.76 5.02
N GLY A 63 -3.65 -3.46 4.14
CA GLY A 63 -3.39 -2.81 2.86
C GLY A 63 -3.15 -1.31 3.00
N ALA A 64 -2.39 -0.74 2.07
CA ALA A 64 -2.17 0.70 1.97
C ALA A 64 -3.10 1.26 0.90
N ALA A 65 -3.98 2.18 1.29
CA ALA A 65 -4.97 2.77 0.41
C ALA A 65 -4.41 4.02 -0.27
N TYR A 66 -4.56 4.09 -1.59
CA TYR A 66 -4.15 5.26 -2.36
C TYR A 66 -4.83 6.53 -1.83
N GLY A 67 -4.05 7.57 -1.63
CA GLY A 67 -4.54 8.87 -1.17
C GLY A 67 -4.67 9.00 0.35
N ALA A 68 -4.73 7.89 1.09
CA ALA A 68 -4.83 7.90 2.55
C ALA A 68 -3.52 7.48 3.20
N ASP A 69 -2.89 6.44 2.67
CA ASP A 69 -1.67 5.87 3.22
C ASP A 69 -0.52 6.07 2.23
N VAL A 70 0.67 6.27 2.73
CA VAL A 70 1.85 6.50 1.89
C VAL A 70 2.90 5.44 2.17
N ILE A 71 3.32 4.77 1.11
CA ILE A 71 4.43 3.81 1.12
C ILE A 71 5.46 4.24 0.10
N ARG A 72 6.69 3.78 0.28
CA ARG A 72 7.76 3.97 -0.71
C ARG A 72 8.45 2.64 -0.99
N ARG A 73 8.85 2.45 -2.23
CA ARG A 73 9.63 1.27 -2.62
C ARG A 73 11.07 1.41 -2.13
N ILE A 74 11.59 0.33 -1.61
CA ILE A 74 12.99 0.26 -1.12
C ILE A 74 13.79 -0.79 -1.84
#